data_b1825ef4e619868e4e6dad9a83e29b19
#
_entry.id   b1825ef4e619868e4e6dad9a83e29b19
#
_cell.length_a   1.000
_cell.length_b   1.000
_cell.length_c   1.000
_cell.angle_alpha   90.00
_cell.angle_beta   90.00
_cell.angle_gamma   90.00
#
_symmetry.space_group_name_H-M   'P 1'
#
loop_
_entity.id
_entity.type
_entity.pdbx_description
1 polymer ?
#
loop_
_entity_poly.entity_id
_entity_poly.type
_entity_poly.pdbx_seq_one_letter_code
_entity_poly.pdbx_strand_id
1 'polypeptide(L)'
;MLSRNVPKGDYLWGITRRIVDTNPGSDCVLDHVETNAMHRSARGALAVLLPLLLVASSARAQVPLPSSFVDAATVVDGLVLDMRYFGDHNFVGEKIDGYERPLCLLSAQAATALAEVQRSLAARGLGLKVFDCYRPQRAVAHFVRWARKIDDVRRKSEFYPDLDKRVLFEQGYIAEHSGHSRGATVDLTLVRRADGSELDMGGPFDFFSPKSWPSDSSVSVQAQQNRALLAQAMTRGGFRPYDKEWWHFTLANEPFPDTYFDFPVR
;
A
#
# COMPACT_ATOMS: atom_id res chain seq x y z
N MET A 1 -29.26 -48.07 11.61
CA MET A 1 -30.59 -47.82 12.21
C MET A 1 -30.73 -46.35 12.52
N LEU A 2 -31.81 -45.80 11.95
CA LEU A 2 -32.48 -44.53 12.17
C LEU A 2 -31.89 -43.26 11.55
N SER A 3 -32.40 -43.05 10.37
CA SER A 3 -32.67 -41.83 9.63
C SER A 3 -33.51 -40.81 10.46
N ARG A 4 -33.24 -39.52 10.32
CA ARG A 4 -34.28 -38.48 10.38
C ARG A 4 -34.04 -37.41 9.36
N ASN A 5 -34.93 -37.34 8.41
CA ASN A 5 -35.23 -36.25 7.49
C ASN A 5 -35.72 -35.01 8.24
N VAL A 6 -35.39 -33.80 7.74
CA VAL A 6 -36.14 -32.57 7.97
C VAL A 6 -36.18 -31.73 6.67
N PRO A 7 -37.28 -31.05 6.35
CA PRO A 7 -37.74 -30.79 5.01
C PRO A 7 -37.34 -29.44 4.41
N LYS A 8 -37.47 -29.39 3.09
CA LYS A 8 -37.44 -28.20 2.22
C LYS A 8 -38.58 -27.23 2.57
N GLY A 9 -38.28 -25.96 2.54
CA GLY A 9 -39.22 -24.86 2.52
C GLY A 9 -38.94 -23.93 1.34
N ASP A 10 -39.76 -24.07 0.31
CA ASP A 10 -39.84 -23.19 -0.84
C ASP A 10 -40.52 -21.88 -0.43
N TYR A 11 -40.00 -20.74 -0.85
CA TYR A 11 -40.77 -19.52 -1.04
C TYR A 11 -40.42 -18.84 -2.36
N LEU A 12 -41.33 -19.03 -3.31
CA LEU A 12 -41.54 -18.25 -4.52
C LEU A 12 -42.31 -16.96 -4.18
N TRP A 13 -41.87 -15.83 -4.68
CA TRP A 13 -42.67 -14.66 -5.09
C TRP A 13 -41.74 -13.85 -5.99
N GLY A 14 -42.05 -13.42 -7.18
CA GLY A 14 -43.31 -13.09 -7.87
C GLY A 14 -42.97 -11.95 -8.79
N ILE A 15 -42.90 -12.22 -10.08
CA ILE A 15 -42.62 -11.27 -11.17
C ILE A 15 -43.81 -10.35 -11.33
N THR A 16 -43.59 -9.02 -11.48
CA THR A 16 -44.52 -8.19 -12.21
C THR A 16 -43.78 -7.17 -13.07
N ARG A 17 -43.77 -7.46 -14.36
CA ARG A 17 -43.49 -6.49 -15.45
C ARG A 17 -44.69 -5.59 -15.60
N ARG A 18 -44.47 -4.28 -15.80
CA ARG A 18 -45.38 -3.43 -16.57
C ARG A 18 -44.63 -2.64 -17.62
N ILE A 19 -44.87 -3.04 -18.85
CA ILE A 19 -44.66 -2.28 -20.08
C ILE A 19 -45.88 -1.37 -20.24
N VAL A 20 -45.68 -0.09 -20.52
CA VAL A 20 -46.65 0.72 -21.23
C VAL A 20 -45.92 1.58 -22.25
N ASP A 21 -46.16 1.21 -23.48
CA ASP A 21 -45.90 1.95 -24.72
C ASP A 21 -46.90 3.11 -24.86
N THR A 22 -46.54 4.18 -25.55
CA THR A 22 -47.21 4.76 -26.73
C THR A 22 -46.95 6.26 -26.84
N ASN A 23 -46.35 6.59 -27.93
CA ASN A 23 -46.48 7.85 -28.70
C ASN A 23 -47.79 7.78 -29.50
N PRO A 24 -48.35 8.78 -30.20
CA PRO A 24 -47.80 10.04 -30.75
C PRO A 24 -48.75 11.25 -30.85
N GLY A 25 -48.21 12.42 -31.19
CA GLY A 25 -48.76 13.32 -32.23
C GLY A 25 -49.84 14.34 -31.86
N SER A 26 -49.55 15.60 -32.13
CA SER A 26 -50.29 16.41 -33.14
C SER A 26 -49.98 17.92 -33.00
N ASP A 27 -49.83 18.49 -34.16
CA ASP A 27 -49.67 19.89 -34.54
C ASP A 27 -50.80 20.82 -34.10
N CYS A 28 -50.48 22.13 -33.98
CA CYS A 28 -51.29 23.31 -34.40
C CYS A 28 -50.47 24.57 -34.04
N VAL A 29 -49.92 25.32 -34.99
CA VAL A 29 -50.41 26.31 -35.94
C VAL A 29 -50.82 27.64 -35.27
N LEU A 30 -49.99 28.66 -35.55
CA LEU A 30 -50.19 30.08 -35.80
C LEU A 30 -51.06 30.93 -34.86
N ASP A 31 -50.56 32.08 -34.41
CA ASP A 31 -51.00 33.36 -34.91
C ASP A 31 -50.02 34.52 -34.60
N HIS A 32 -49.81 35.36 -35.59
CA HIS A 32 -49.11 36.63 -35.60
C HIS A 32 -49.90 37.72 -34.86
N VAL A 33 -49.23 38.55 -34.08
CA VAL A 33 -49.58 39.98 -33.94
C VAL A 33 -48.30 40.80 -33.86
N GLU A 34 -48.05 41.57 -34.90
CA GLU A 34 -47.13 42.71 -34.90
C GLU A 34 -47.75 43.89 -34.15
N THR A 35 -46.96 44.52 -33.28
CA THR A 35 -47.15 45.95 -32.98
C THR A 35 -45.79 46.64 -32.82
N ASN A 36 -45.52 47.53 -33.80
CA ASN A 36 -44.48 48.51 -33.77
C ASN A 36 -44.72 49.55 -32.68
N ALA A 37 -43.67 49.85 -31.91
CA ALA A 37 -43.49 51.18 -31.28
C ALA A 37 -42.01 51.50 -31.09
N MET A 38 -41.57 52.46 -31.87
CA MET A 38 -40.31 53.19 -31.67
C MET A 38 -40.29 53.84 -30.28
N HIS A 39 -39.19 53.85 -29.53
CA HIS A 39 -38.51 55.07 -29.06
C HIS A 39 -37.25 54.79 -28.21
N ARG A 40 -36.18 55.50 -28.66
CA ARG A 40 -35.10 56.16 -27.88
C ARG A 40 -34.03 55.30 -27.25
N SER A 41 -32.90 55.46 -27.91
CA SER A 41 -31.53 55.19 -27.40
C SER A 41 -31.25 55.81 -26.04
N ALA A 42 -30.87 55.00 -25.08
CA ALA A 42 -30.03 55.39 -23.97
C ALA A 42 -28.81 54.45 -23.94
N ARG A 43 -27.64 55.00 -24.32
CA ARG A 43 -26.34 54.30 -24.17
C ARG A 43 -26.03 54.25 -22.67
N GLY A 44 -26.41 53.17 -22.02
CA GLY A 44 -25.91 52.80 -20.70
C GLY A 44 -24.76 51.87 -20.83
N ALA A 45 -23.56 52.34 -20.55
CA ALA A 45 -22.36 51.47 -20.44
C ALA A 45 -22.57 50.55 -19.22
N LEU A 46 -22.90 49.31 -19.47
CA LEU A 46 -22.97 48.25 -18.44
C LEU A 46 -21.53 47.84 -18.12
N ALA A 47 -20.94 48.38 -17.07
CA ALA A 47 -19.70 47.91 -16.51
C ALA A 47 -19.93 46.54 -15.90
N VAL A 48 -19.51 45.47 -16.64
CA VAL A 48 -19.49 44.09 -16.13
C VAL A 48 -18.33 43.99 -15.14
N LEU A 49 -18.63 44.18 -13.86
CA LEU A 49 -17.71 43.82 -12.77
C LEU A 49 -17.61 42.29 -12.74
N LEU A 50 -16.56 41.74 -13.38
CA LEU A 50 -16.19 40.35 -13.24
C LEU A 50 -15.67 40.13 -11.82
N PRO A 51 -16.30 39.32 -10.96
CA PRO A 51 -15.71 39.01 -9.65
C PRO A 51 -14.46 38.15 -9.90
N LEU A 52 -13.29 38.72 -9.57
CA LEU A 52 -12.03 37.98 -9.53
C LEU A 52 -12.12 36.98 -8.37
N LEU A 53 -12.55 35.75 -8.65
CA LEU A 53 -12.48 34.63 -7.71
C LEU A 53 -11.00 34.35 -7.45
N LEU A 54 -10.46 34.94 -6.38
CA LEU A 54 -9.22 34.53 -5.78
C LEU A 54 -9.39 33.08 -5.27
N VAL A 55 -8.97 32.11 -6.08
CA VAL A 55 -8.78 30.73 -5.64
C VAL A 55 -7.57 30.78 -4.70
N ALA A 56 -7.83 30.92 -3.41
CA ALA A 56 -6.82 30.72 -2.37
C ALA A 56 -6.39 29.23 -2.47
N SER A 57 -5.30 28.96 -3.19
CA SER A 57 -4.59 27.69 -3.07
C SER A 57 -4.14 27.54 -1.63
N SER A 58 -4.87 26.76 -0.85
CA SER A 58 -4.42 26.32 0.48
C SER A 58 -3.17 25.48 0.28
N ALA A 59 -2.01 26.12 0.31
CA ALA A 59 -0.74 25.42 0.43
C ALA A 59 -0.82 24.61 1.72
N ARG A 60 -1.06 23.31 1.57
CA ARG A 60 -1.09 22.36 2.70
C ARG A 60 0.29 22.42 3.32
N ALA A 61 0.40 22.99 4.53
CA ALA A 61 1.66 23.10 5.24
C ALA A 61 2.31 21.70 5.26
N GLN A 62 3.48 21.60 4.68
CA GLN A 62 4.21 20.33 4.65
C GLN A 62 4.66 20.06 6.08
N VAL A 63 4.16 18.98 6.70
CA VAL A 63 4.69 18.48 7.96
C VAL A 63 6.14 18.08 7.71
N PRO A 64 7.13 18.74 8.31
CA PRO A 64 8.53 18.42 8.06
C PRO A 64 8.84 17.00 8.50
N LEU A 65 9.79 16.33 7.80
CA LEU A 65 10.33 15.06 8.24
C LEU A 65 10.92 15.25 9.65
N PRO A 66 10.58 14.41 10.63
CA PRO A 66 11.22 14.47 11.95
C PRO A 66 12.74 14.37 11.79
N SER A 67 13.49 15.23 12.48
CA SER A 67 14.96 15.30 12.36
C SER A 67 15.69 14.01 12.74
N SER A 68 14.99 13.10 13.43
CA SER A 68 15.45 11.75 13.77
C SER A 68 15.33 10.73 12.65
N PHE A 69 14.69 11.08 11.51
CA PHE A 69 14.54 10.21 10.34
C PHE A 69 15.42 10.70 9.19
N VAL A 70 15.92 9.76 8.42
CA VAL A 70 16.72 10.00 7.21
C VAL A 70 16.23 9.12 6.07
N ASP A 71 16.48 9.54 4.83
CA ASP A 71 16.40 8.61 3.69
C ASP A 71 17.61 7.69 3.73
N ALA A 72 17.38 6.40 3.94
CA ALA A 72 18.43 5.40 4.06
C ALA A 72 19.32 5.33 2.80
N ALA A 73 18.79 5.66 1.63
CA ALA A 73 19.59 5.69 0.40
C ALA A 73 20.71 6.75 0.41
N THR A 74 20.58 7.78 1.27
CA THR A 74 21.64 8.80 1.46
C THR A 74 22.74 8.37 2.43
N VAL A 75 22.51 7.29 3.19
CA VAL A 75 23.43 6.79 4.25
C VAL A 75 24.02 5.45 3.85
N VAL A 76 23.27 4.60 3.16
CA VAL A 76 23.62 3.23 2.80
C VAL A 76 24.04 3.18 1.34
N ASP A 77 25.35 3.20 1.10
CA ASP A 77 25.91 3.19 -0.27
C ASP A 77 25.51 1.95 -1.06
N GLY A 78 24.96 2.16 -2.27
CA GLY A 78 24.53 1.08 -3.15
C GLY A 78 23.28 0.33 -2.68
N LEU A 79 22.46 0.93 -1.81
CA LEU A 79 21.14 0.39 -1.46
C LEU A 79 20.21 0.43 -2.67
N VAL A 80 19.62 -0.71 -3.01
CA VAL A 80 18.62 -0.80 -4.09
C VAL A 80 17.23 -0.59 -3.49
N LEU A 81 16.43 0.30 -4.12
CA LEU A 81 15.05 0.59 -3.68
C LEU A 81 14.04 -0.07 -4.61
N ASP A 82 13.13 -0.85 -4.05
CA ASP A 82 11.94 -1.40 -4.71
C ASP A 82 10.71 -1.18 -3.80
N MET A 83 10.37 0.09 -3.57
CA MET A 83 9.37 0.50 -2.58
C MET A 83 7.96 0.08 -3.01
N ARG A 84 7.56 -1.13 -2.61
CA ARG A 84 6.37 -1.83 -3.09
C ARG A 84 5.07 -1.08 -2.83
N TYR A 85 4.97 -0.36 -1.74
CA TYR A 85 3.76 0.35 -1.34
C TYR A 85 3.62 1.74 -1.97
N PHE A 86 4.66 2.24 -2.63
CA PHE A 86 4.55 3.42 -3.48
C PHE A 86 3.89 3.11 -4.83
N GLY A 87 4.00 1.88 -5.32
CA GLY A 87 3.37 1.37 -6.54
C GLY A 87 2.14 0.52 -6.26
N ASP A 88 1.71 -0.21 -7.28
CA ASP A 88 0.56 -1.13 -7.25
C ASP A 88 0.96 -2.62 -7.18
N HIS A 89 2.27 -2.93 -7.27
CA HIS A 89 2.78 -4.29 -7.14
C HIS A 89 2.93 -4.70 -5.67
N ASN A 90 1.81 -4.79 -4.99
CA ASN A 90 1.66 -5.22 -3.61
C ASN A 90 0.36 -6.02 -3.43
N PHE A 91 0.12 -6.60 -2.28
CA PHE A 91 -1.04 -7.47 -2.01
C PHE A 91 -2.40 -6.74 -2.08
N VAL A 92 -2.41 -5.39 -1.98
CA VAL A 92 -3.62 -4.58 -2.14
C VAL A 92 -3.93 -4.34 -3.61
N GLY A 93 -2.88 -4.17 -4.46
CA GLY A 93 -2.99 -3.91 -5.90
C GLY A 93 -3.25 -2.45 -6.24
N GLU A 94 -2.86 -1.55 -5.36
CA GLU A 94 -2.87 -0.11 -5.59
C GLU A 94 -1.83 0.58 -4.69
N LYS A 95 -1.51 1.85 -4.99
CA LYS A 95 -0.64 2.67 -4.15
C LYS A 95 -1.22 2.84 -2.75
N ILE A 96 -0.39 2.67 -1.75
CA ILE A 96 -0.81 2.71 -0.35
C ILE A 96 -0.79 4.14 0.21
N ASP A 97 -1.77 4.46 1.04
CA ASP A 97 -1.91 5.79 1.67
C ASP A 97 -0.65 6.19 2.43
N GLY A 98 -0.20 7.43 2.19
CA GLY A 98 0.96 7.98 2.88
C GLY A 98 2.30 7.74 2.19
N TYR A 99 2.38 6.93 1.13
CA TYR A 99 3.58 6.81 0.29
C TYR A 99 3.51 7.83 -0.86
N GLU A 100 4.08 9.00 -0.68
CA GLU A 100 4.08 10.08 -1.68
C GLU A 100 5.30 10.02 -2.61
N ARG A 101 6.42 9.43 -2.13
CA ARG A 101 7.66 9.19 -2.88
C ARG A 101 8.21 7.79 -2.58
N PRO A 102 8.99 7.19 -3.50
CA PRO A 102 9.62 5.88 -3.31
C PRO A 102 10.90 5.99 -2.47
N LEU A 103 10.78 6.44 -1.20
CA LEU A 103 11.89 6.63 -0.29
C LEU A 103 11.89 5.56 0.80
N CYS A 104 13.07 5.14 1.21
CA CYS A 104 13.29 4.32 2.41
C CYS A 104 13.61 5.23 3.60
N LEU A 105 12.60 5.72 4.30
CA LEU A 105 12.79 6.50 5.52
C LEU A 105 13.02 5.55 6.70
N LEU A 106 14.09 5.79 7.46
CA LEU A 106 14.39 5.08 8.71
C LEU A 106 14.82 6.08 9.78
N SER A 107 14.74 5.69 11.05
CA SER A 107 15.45 6.40 12.09
C SER A 107 16.94 6.43 11.76
N ALA A 108 17.63 7.52 12.07
CA ALA A 108 19.05 7.68 11.78
C ALA A 108 19.90 6.51 12.35
N GLN A 109 19.50 6.00 13.52
CA GLN A 109 20.14 4.86 14.16
C GLN A 109 19.95 3.57 13.32
N ALA A 110 18.74 3.29 12.83
CA ALA A 110 18.48 2.11 12.00
C ALA A 110 19.20 2.22 10.63
N ALA A 111 19.21 3.40 10.01
CA ALA A 111 19.91 3.64 8.76
C ALA A 111 21.43 3.42 8.92
N THR A 112 22.03 3.90 10.03
CA THR A 112 23.45 3.67 10.33
C THR A 112 23.75 2.18 10.50
N ALA A 113 22.93 1.46 11.26
CA ALA A 113 23.06 0.01 11.44
C ALA A 113 22.95 -0.75 10.10
N LEU A 114 22.00 -0.34 9.24
CA LEU A 114 21.82 -0.92 7.91
C LEU A 114 23.04 -0.68 6.99
N ALA A 115 23.70 0.48 7.10
CA ALA A 115 24.92 0.77 6.36
C ALA A 115 26.08 -0.18 6.75
N GLU A 116 26.18 -0.59 8.01
CA GLU A 116 27.16 -1.58 8.45
C GLU A 116 26.87 -2.97 7.83
N VAL A 117 25.58 -3.37 7.80
CA VAL A 117 25.18 -4.61 7.14
C VAL A 117 25.55 -4.58 5.65
N GLN A 118 25.20 -3.51 4.95
CA GLN A 118 25.52 -3.32 3.52
C GLN A 118 27.03 -3.44 3.27
N ARG A 119 27.86 -2.77 4.09
CA ARG A 119 29.33 -2.84 3.95
C ARG A 119 29.84 -4.27 4.15
N SER A 120 29.31 -4.99 5.13
CA SER A 120 29.70 -6.38 5.41
C SER A 120 29.37 -7.33 4.25
N LEU A 121 28.27 -7.10 3.56
CA LEU A 121 27.81 -7.87 2.39
C LEU A 121 28.61 -7.51 1.13
N ALA A 122 29.02 -6.25 0.98
CA ALA A 122 29.78 -5.79 -0.18
C ALA A 122 31.08 -6.56 -0.39
N ALA A 123 31.79 -6.94 0.69
CA ALA A 123 33.00 -7.77 0.64
C ALA A 123 32.74 -9.16 0.03
N ARG A 124 31.49 -9.59 -0.04
CA ARG A 124 31.06 -10.87 -0.62
C ARG A 124 30.41 -10.72 -2.01
N GLY A 125 30.48 -9.53 -2.61
CA GLY A 125 29.83 -9.22 -3.88
C GLY A 125 28.30 -9.12 -3.77
N LEU A 126 27.76 -8.97 -2.55
CA LEU A 126 26.33 -8.87 -2.27
C LEU A 126 25.95 -7.47 -1.82
N GLY A 127 24.66 -7.14 -1.96
CA GLY A 127 24.05 -5.91 -1.49
C GLY A 127 22.64 -6.16 -1.00
N LEU A 128 22.02 -5.10 -0.51
CA LEU A 128 20.63 -5.10 -0.03
C LEU A 128 19.72 -4.43 -1.05
N LYS A 129 18.53 -4.99 -1.20
CA LYS A 129 17.37 -4.39 -1.88
C LYS A 129 16.22 -4.31 -0.90
N VAL A 130 15.65 -3.12 -0.70
CA VAL A 130 14.58 -2.89 0.25
C VAL A 130 13.22 -2.78 -0.44
N PHE A 131 12.21 -3.35 0.20
CA PHE A 131 10.81 -3.37 -0.24
C PHE A 131 9.95 -2.41 0.57
N ASP A 132 10.22 -2.27 1.89
CA ASP A 132 9.57 -1.34 2.79
C ASP A 132 10.50 -0.93 3.94
N CYS A 133 10.30 0.30 4.42
CA CYS A 133 11.02 0.90 5.53
C CYS A 133 10.04 1.48 6.55
N TYR A 134 10.10 2.75 6.88
CA TYR A 134 9.06 3.40 7.67
C TYR A 134 7.72 3.36 6.91
N ARG A 135 6.69 2.86 7.59
CA ARG A 135 5.30 2.76 7.10
C ARG A 135 4.43 3.64 7.97
N PRO A 136 3.85 4.73 7.45
CA PRO A 136 2.98 5.59 8.24
C PRO A 136 1.75 4.83 8.76
N GLN A 137 1.21 5.20 9.91
CA GLN A 137 0.05 4.52 10.50
C GLN A 137 -1.18 4.54 9.58
N ARG A 138 -1.33 5.58 8.73
CA ARG A 138 -2.38 5.64 7.70
C ARG A 138 -2.26 4.55 6.64
N ALA A 139 -1.04 4.09 6.34
CA ALA A 139 -0.81 2.95 5.45
C ALA A 139 -1.27 1.65 6.11
N VAL A 140 -0.99 1.45 7.39
CA VAL A 140 -1.49 0.32 8.17
C VAL A 140 -3.03 0.34 8.19
N ALA A 141 -3.64 1.51 8.40
CA ALA A 141 -5.09 1.67 8.33
C ALA A 141 -5.65 1.34 6.93
N HIS A 142 -4.89 1.62 5.85
CA HIS A 142 -5.26 1.20 4.49
C HIS A 142 -5.29 -0.32 4.36
N PHE A 143 -4.29 -1.04 4.85
CA PHE A 143 -4.27 -2.50 4.87
C PHE A 143 -5.46 -3.09 5.63
N VAL A 144 -5.80 -2.51 6.79
CA VAL A 144 -6.98 -2.91 7.57
C VAL A 144 -8.28 -2.70 6.78
N ARG A 145 -8.44 -1.55 6.10
CA ARG A 145 -9.61 -1.29 5.26
C ARG A 145 -9.71 -2.26 4.09
N TRP A 146 -8.57 -2.53 3.43
CA TRP A 146 -8.50 -3.52 2.34
C TRP A 146 -8.84 -4.92 2.83
N ALA A 147 -8.31 -5.36 3.96
CA ALA A 147 -8.56 -6.69 4.52
C ALA A 147 -10.05 -6.91 4.85
N ARG A 148 -10.76 -5.84 5.26
CA ARG A 148 -12.21 -5.88 5.54
C ARG A 148 -13.08 -5.90 4.27
N LYS A 149 -12.54 -5.52 3.09
CA LYS A 149 -13.21 -5.64 1.80
C LYS A 149 -13.05 -7.06 1.25
N ILE A 150 -13.86 -8.01 1.72
CA ILE A 150 -13.69 -9.44 1.43
C ILE A 150 -13.72 -9.74 -0.07
N ASP A 151 -14.49 -8.99 -0.86
CA ASP A 151 -14.63 -9.21 -2.31
C ASP A 151 -13.46 -8.65 -3.14
N ASP A 152 -12.58 -7.85 -2.56
CA ASP A 152 -11.40 -7.34 -3.25
C ASP A 152 -10.27 -8.38 -3.21
N VAL A 153 -10.27 -9.27 -4.21
CA VAL A 153 -9.34 -10.38 -4.36
C VAL A 153 -8.40 -10.24 -5.56
N ARG A 154 -8.23 -9.02 -6.09
CA ARG A 154 -7.45 -8.71 -7.30
C ARG A 154 -6.06 -9.32 -7.33
N ARG A 155 -5.38 -9.36 -6.19
CA ARG A 155 -3.99 -9.85 -6.06
C ARG A 155 -3.90 -11.19 -5.32
N LYS A 156 -5.04 -11.87 -5.10
CA LYS A 156 -5.10 -13.13 -4.34
C LYS A 156 -4.19 -14.20 -4.92
N SER A 157 -4.23 -14.41 -6.22
CA SER A 157 -3.46 -15.47 -6.88
C SER A 157 -1.96 -15.33 -6.72
N GLU A 158 -1.46 -14.12 -6.51
CA GLU A 158 -0.04 -13.82 -6.36
C GLU A 158 0.42 -13.81 -4.91
N PHE A 159 -0.35 -13.18 -4.01
CA PHE A 159 0.12 -12.92 -2.64
C PHE A 159 -0.48 -13.83 -1.57
N TYR A 160 -1.71 -14.35 -1.78
CA TYR A 160 -2.40 -15.19 -0.77
C TYR A 160 -3.32 -16.24 -1.41
N PRO A 161 -2.81 -17.07 -2.35
CA PRO A 161 -3.65 -17.98 -3.15
C PRO A 161 -4.46 -18.94 -2.28
N ASP A 162 -3.88 -19.42 -1.19
CA ASP A 162 -4.42 -20.45 -0.33
C ASP A 162 -5.20 -19.90 0.88
N LEU A 163 -5.25 -18.55 1.05
CA LEU A 163 -5.90 -17.94 2.20
C LEU A 163 -7.21 -17.24 1.84
N ASP A 164 -8.15 -17.27 2.78
CA ASP A 164 -9.31 -16.39 2.77
C ASP A 164 -8.98 -15.10 3.54
N LYS A 165 -9.42 -13.94 3.04
CA LYS A 165 -9.18 -12.65 3.74
C LYS A 165 -9.75 -12.60 5.15
N ARG A 166 -10.78 -13.39 5.44
CA ARG A 166 -11.39 -13.47 6.78
C ARG A 166 -10.43 -13.92 7.87
N VAL A 167 -9.40 -14.70 7.52
CA VAL A 167 -8.44 -15.23 8.49
C VAL A 167 -7.17 -14.38 8.62
N LEU A 168 -6.99 -13.32 7.82
CA LEU A 168 -5.74 -12.55 7.77
C LEU A 168 -5.40 -11.87 9.11
N PHE A 169 -6.40 -11.39 9.86
CA PHE A 169 -6.19 -10.84 11.20
C PHE A 169 -5.85 -11.91 12.23
N GLU A 170 -6.62 -13.00 12.24
CA GLU A 170 -6.44 -14.12 13.17
C GLU A 170 -5.06 -14.77 13.00
N GLN A 171 -4.62 -14.95 11.76
CA GLN A 171 -3.32 -15.54 11.45
C GLN A 171 -2.15 -14.55 11.56
N GLY A 172 -2.45 -13.27 11.80
CA GLY A 172 -1.45 -12.24 12.04
C GLY A 172 -0.78 -11.68 10.78
N TYR A 173 -1.34 -11.91 9.56
CA TYR A 173 -0.85 -11.29 8.33
C TYR A 173 -1.19 -9.80 8.26
N ILE A 174 -2.32 -9.39 8.83
CA ILE A 174 -2.70 -7.99 8.96
C ILE A 174 -2.92 -7.65 10.43
N ALA A 175 -2.37 -6.52 10.86
CA ALA A 175 -2.48 -6.00 12.22
C ALA A 175 -2.86 -4.51 12.21
N GLU A 176 -3.41 -4.01 13.32
CA GLU A 176 -3.78 -2.59 13.49
C GLU A 176 -2.58 -1.69 13.81
N HIS A 177 -1.47 -2.29 14.22
CA HIS A 177 -0.19 -1.63 14.48
C HIS A 177 0.95 -2.39 13.79
N SER A 178 1.97 -1.67 13.35
CA SER A 178 3.13 -2.25 12.66
C SER A 178 4.43 -1.74 13.25
N GLY A 179 5.43 -2.62 13.37
CA GLY A 179 6.79 -2.25 13.73
C GLY A 179 7.38 -1.20 12.80
N HIS A 180 7.03 -1.24 11.53
CA HIS A 180 7.48 -0.25 10.54
C HIS A 180 7.07 1.19 10.88
N SER A 181 5.92 1.38 11.54
CA SER A 181 5.46 2.72 11.94
C SER A 181 6.34 3.37 13.02
N ARG A 182 7.24 2.59 13.64
CA ARG A 182 8.21 3.09 14.62
C ARG A 182 9.54 3.53 13.99
N GLY A 183 9.74 3.27 12.68
CA GLY A 183 10.89 3.76 11.90
C GLY A 183 12.20 3.00 12.10
N ALA A 184 12.16 1.80 12.70
CA ALA A 184 13.35 0.98 12.90
C ALA A 184 13.20 -0.44 12.34
N THR A 185 12.17 -0.67 11.53
CA THR A 185 11.88 -1.94 10.86
C THR A 185 12.08 -1.78 9.35
N VAL A 186 12.61 -2.80 8.72
CA VAL A 186 12.89 -2.84 7.27
C VAL A 186 12.58 -4.22 6.70
N ASP A 187 11.95 -4.24 5.52
CA ASP A 187 11.74 -5.42 4.70
C ASP A 187 12.70 -5.40 3.52
N LEU A 188 13.50 -6.48 3.35
CA LEU A 188 14.58 -6.47 2.37
C LEU A 188 15.00 -7.88 1.92
N THR A 189 15.81 -7.91 0.85
CA THR A 189 16.42 -9.12 0.31
C THR A 189 17.91 -8.89 -0.03
N LEU A 190 18.59 -9.97 -0.43
CA LEU A 190 19.95 -9.93 -0.96
C LEU A 190 19.95 -9.83 -2.48
N VAL A 191 20.84 -9.00 -3.01
CA VAL A 191 21.10 -8.89 -4.45
C VAL A 191 22.59 -9.10 -4.75
N ARG A 192 22.89 -9.60 -5.95
CA ARG A 192 24.26 -9.58 -6.48
C ARG A 192 24.63 -8.17 -6.92
N ARG A 193 25.74 -7.65 -6.46
CA ARG A 193 26.18 -6.30 -6.84
C ARG A 193 26.58 -6.20 -8.31
N ALA A 194 26.93 -7.31 -8.94
CA ALA A 194 27.42 -7.34 -10.32
C ALA A 194 26.30 -7.01 -11.34
N ASP A 195 25.07 -7.45 -11.08
CA ASP A 195 23.96 -7.36 -12.03
C ASP A 195 22.62 -6.96 -11.39
N GLY A 196 22.58 -6.76 -10.07
CA GLY A 196 21.36 -6.40 -9.33
C GLY A 196 20.37 -7.55 -9.15
N SER A 197 20.67 -8.77 -9.60
CA SER A 197 19.77 -9.91 -9.48
C SER A 197 19.56 -10.33 -8.03
N GLU A 198 18.31 -10.60 -7.65
CA GLU A 198 17.98 -11.11 -6.31
C GLU A 198 18.50 -12.55 -6.12
N LEU A 199 18.87 -12.89 -4.89
CA LEU A 199 19.07 -14.27 -4.51
C LEU A 199 17.70 -14.95 -4.32
N ASP A 200 17.62 -16.22 -4.73
CA ASP A 200 16.43 -17.03 -4.50
C ASP A 200 16.17 -17.20 -3.00
N MET A 201 15.04 -16.68 -2.54
CA MET A 201 14.58 -16.81 -1.14
C MET A 201 13.45 -17.85 -0.99
N GLY A 202 13.10 -18.59 -2.08
CA GLY A 202 12.09 -19.65 -2.05
C GLY A 202 10.64 -19.16 -2.08
N GLY A 203 10.44 -17.85 -2.20
CA GLY A 203 9.13 -17.20 -2.34
C GLY A 203 9.26 -15.69 -2.38
N PRO A 204 8.29 -14.99 -2.96
CA PRO A 204 8.32 -13.53 -3.10
C PRO A 204 8.07 -12.82 -1.76
N PHE A 205 8.41 -11.54 -1.74
CA PHE A 205 8.02 -10.60 -0.69
C PHE A 205 6.48 -10.54 -0.57
N ASP A 206 5.97 -10.39 0.66
CA ASP A 206 4.52 -10.31 0.98
C ASP A 206 3.71 -11.56 0.59
N PHE A 207 4.33 -12.70 0.43
CA PHE A 207 3.60 -13.94 0.19
C PHE A 207 3.02 -14.47 1.52
N PHE A 208 1.72 -14.37 1.70
CA PHE A 208 1.02 -14.80 2.93
C PHE A 208 0.89 -16.32 2.96
N SER A 209 1.89 -16.97 3.50
CA SER A 209 2.00 -18.42 3.58
C SER A 209 3.04 -18.80 4.63
N PRO A 210 2.91 -19.97 5.28
CA PRO A 210 4.00 -20.55 6.08
C PRO A 210 5.31 -20.71 5.31
N LYS A 211 5.27 -20.81 3.98
CA LYS A 211 6.48 -20.80 3.12
C LYS A 211 7.34 -19.54 3.27
N SER A 212 6.76 -18.44 3.75
CA SER A 212 7.51 -17.21 4.04
C SER A 212 8.23 -17.23 5.39
N TRP A 213 7.95 -18.20 6.24
CA TRP A 213 8.63 -18.31 7.52
C TRP A 213 10.10 -18.67 7.31
N PRO A 214 11.04 -18.02 8.02
CA PRO A 214 12.47 -18.36 7.94
C PRO A 214 12.77 -19.84 8.20
N SER A 215 11.96 -20.49 9.05
CA SER A 215 12.09 -21.90 9.43
C SER A 215 11.48 -22.90 8.45
N ASP A 216 10.79 -22.45 7.40
CA ASP A 216 10.15 -23.37 6.43
C ASP A 216 11.20 -24.15 5.66
N SER A 217 11.13 -25.48 5.79
CA SER A 217 12.06 -26.41 5.14
C SER A 217 11.57 -26.92 3.79
N SER A 218 10.38 -26.54 3.33
CA SER A 218 9.82 -26.96 2.03
C SER A 218 10.42 -26.19 0.85
N VAL A 219 11.09 -25.06 1.10
CA VAL A 219 11.83 -24.30 0.08
C VAL A 219 13.15 -24.99 -0.25
N SER A 220 13.77 -24.64 -1.39
CA SER A 220 15.03 -25.22 -1.83
C SER A 220 16.15 -25.03 -0.77
N VAL A 221 17.09 -25.98 -0.73
CA VAL A 221 18.28 -25.85 0.16
C VAL A 221 19.03 -24.54 -0.09
N GLN A 222 19.10 -24.10 -1.35
CA GLN A 222 19.74 -22.81 -1.69
C GLN A 222 18.95 -21.63 -1.09
N ALA A 223 17.62 -21.63 -1.14
CA ALA A 223 16.81 -20.60 -0.53
C ALA A 223 16.96 -20.57 0.99
N GLN A 224 16.99 -21.73 1.66
CA GLN A 224 17.26 -21.82 3.10
C GLN A 224 18.64 -21.21 3.45
N GLN A 225 19.68 -21.51 2.66
CA GLN A 225 21.02 -20.94 2.84
C GLN A 225 21.02 -19.41 2.63
N ASN A 226 20.32 -18.91 1.63
CA ASN A 226 20.23 -17.48 1.35
C ASN A 226 19.46 -16.73 2.46
N ARG A 227 18.35 -17.28 2.97
CA ARG A 227 17.64 -16.74 4.15
C ARG A 227 18.54 -16.73 5.39
N ALA A 228 19.25 -17.80 5.65
CA ALA A 228 20.20 -17.89 6.78
C ALA A 228 21.31 -16.85 6.66
N LEU A 229 21.84 -16.64 5.45
CA LEU A 229 22.86 -15.62 5.18
C LEU A 229 22.33 -14.20 5.46
N LEU A 230 21.11 -13.89 4.98
CA LEU A 230 20.46 -12.62 5.24
C LEU A 230 20.23 -12.41 6.74
N ALA A 231 19.61 -13.37 7.41
CA ALA A 231 19.33 -13.31 8.85
C ALA A 231 20.61 -13.13 9.66
N GLN A 232 21.70 -13.84 9.32
CA GLN A 232 22.98 -13.71 9.98
C GLN A 232 23.60 -12.32 9.79
N ALA A 233 23.56 -11.77 8.56
CA ALA A 233 24.07 -10.43 8.28
C ALA A 233 23.30 -9.37 9.07
N MET A 234 21.96 -9.42 9.05
CA MET A 234 21.09 -8.50 9.77
C MET A 234 21.27 -8.60 11.28
N THR A 235 21.36 -9.82 11.84
CA THR A 235 21.57 -10.01 13.28
C THR A 235 22.91 -9.45 13.73
N ARG A 236 23.98 -9.62 12.96
CA ARG A 236 25.30 -8.99 13.25
C ARG A 236 25.23 -7.46 13.21
N GLY A 237 24.36 -6.89 12.37
CA GLY A 237 24.07 -5.47 12.31
C GLY A 237 23.14 -4.96 13.41
N GLY A 238 22.74 -5.82 14.36
CA GLY A 238 21.89 -5.45 15.49
C GLY A 238 20.39 -5.53 15.23
N PHE A 239 19.96 -6.13 14.13
CA PHE A 239 18.54 -6.35 13.83
C PHE A 239 18.07 -7.72 14.32
N ARG A 240 16.81 -7.82 14.71
CA ARG A 240 16.11 -9.06 15.04
C ARG A 240 15.21 -9.47 13.88
N PRO A 241 15.30 -10.74 13.42
CA PRO A 241 14.39 -11.28 12.43
C PRO A 241 12.99 -11.46 13.04
N TYR A 242 11.97 -11.51 12.16
CA TYR A 242 10.62 -11.93 12.52
C TYR A 242 10.37 -13.37 12.07
N ASP A 243 9.76 -14.17 12.93
CA ASP A 243 9.64 -15.62 12.75
C ASP A 243 8.68 -16.05 11.61
N LYS A 244 7.86 -15.14 11.11
CA LYS A 244 6.86 -15.45 10.07
C LYS A 244 7.19 -14.87 8.68
N GLU A 245 8.27 -14.05 8.57
CA GLU A 245 8.62 -13.34 7.34
C GLU A 245 10.14 -13.31 7.18
N TRP A 246 10.67 -13.96 6.14
CA TRP A 246 12.12 -14.07 5.93
C TRP A 246 12.78 -12.72 5.59
N TRP A 247 11.99 -11.74 5.14
CA TRP A 247 12.44 -10.40 4.74
C TRP A 247 12.44 -9.37 5.87
N HIS A 248 11.71 -9.61 6.98
CA HIS A 248 11.35 -8.62 8.00
C HIS A 248 12.34 -8.58 9.17
N PHE A 249 12.90 -7.40 9.42
CA PHE A 249 13.90 -7.18 10.47
C PHE A 249 13.65 -5.87 11.21
N THR A 250 13.71 -5.91 12.53
CA THR A 250 13.58 -4.74 13.42
C THR A 250 14.88 -4.52 14.21
N LEU A 251 15.37 -3.29 14.28
CA LEU A 251 16.54 -2.95 15.09
C LEU A 251 16.28 -3.32 16.56
N ALA A 252 17.19 -4.06 17.20
CA ALA A 252 16.99 -4.59 18.55
C ALA A 252 16.79 -3.49 19.60
N ASN A 253 17.53 -2.38 19.47
CA ASN A 253 17.45 -1.20 20.33
C ASN A 253 16.83 -0.05 19.54
N GLU A 254 15.56 -0.21 19.13
CA GLU A 254 14.86 0.83 18.37
C GLU A 254 14.68 2.10 19.22
N PRO A 255 14.86 3.29 18.62
CA PRO A 255 14.83 4.56 19.38
C PRO A 255 13.41 4.97 19.81
N PHE A 256 12.36 4.42 19.18
CA PHE A 256 10.97 4.80 19.42
C PHE A 256 10.08 3.57 19.61
N PRO A 257 10.31 2.71 20.63
CA PRO A 257 9.64 1.43 20.75
C PRO A 257 8.11 1.53 20.93
N ASP A 258 7.63 2.67 21.44
CA ASP A 258 6.22 2.88 21.77
C ASP A 258 5.55 3.98 20.91
N THR A 259 6.24 4.49 19.86
CA THR A 259 5.74 5.60 19.05
C THR A 259 5.42 5.15 17.63
N TYR A 260 4.15 5.17 17.26
CA TYR A 260 3.68 4.88 15.91
C TYR A 260 3.47 6.19 15.15
N PHE A 261 4.39 6.52 14.28
CA PHE A 261 4.36 7.75 13.50
C PHE A 261 3.36 7.69 12.34
N ASP A 262 2.87 8.88 11.90
CA ASP A 262 1.94 9.00 10.78
C ASP A 262 2.26 10.18 9.84
N PHE A 263 3.52 10.55 9.68
CA PHE A 263 3.92 11.50 8.65
C PHE A 263 4.08 10.80 7.29
N PRO A 264 3.79 11.47 6.14
CA PRO A 264 3.91 10.83 4.83
C PRO A 264 5.38 10.57 4.44
N VAL A 265 5.60 9.52 3.64
CA VAL A 265 6.88 9.21 3.00
C VAL A 265 7.04 10.12 1.79
N ARG A 266 7.87 11.21 1.91
CA ARG A 266 8.04 12.22 0.86
C ARG A 266 9.39 12.91 0.89
#